data_727a85b597943afa63f50ce09f10aad6
#
_entry.id   727a85b597943afa63f50ce09f10aad6
#
_cell.length_a   1.000
_cell.length_b   1.000
_cell.length_c   1.000
_cell.angle_alpha   90.00
_cell.angle_beta   90.00
_cell.angle_gamma   90.00
#
_symmetry.space_group_name_H-M   'P 1'
#
loop_
_entity.id
_entity.type
_entity.pdbx_description
1 polymer ?
#
loop_
_entity_poly.entity_id
_entity_poly.type
_entity_poly.pdbx_seq_one_letter_code
_entity_poly.pdbx_strand_id
1 'polypeptide(L)'
;GILFGFLLGGWLNEFFGWRVAFMVVGLPGILLAILVRMTIAEPPRGLADQRQASAATDSFKSVLDLLWSRRSFRYMAAGAAFNAFAGYSTANWSASFFIRSHGMSTGELGTWLALIMGVCGAIGVFLGGVLADRFAAADKRWYMWLPALSCFLSVPFMVPVYLADTAYTALLLSIVPGLFFNVYVGNTIASTHGLVGLRMRATASAILFFILNIFGLGAGPWSVGLLSDLLEPSLGAESLRHAMLYLLPAAVTLSGLFFVLAARHLRKDFADAPD
;
A
#
# COMPACT_ATOMS: atom_id res chain seq x y z
N GLY A 1 -6.35 11.45 4.19
CA GLY A 1 -5.37 11.57 5.30
C GLY A 1 -3.96 11.86 4.79
N ILE A 2 -3.39 11.02 3.89
CA ILE A 2 -1.98 11.10 3.44
C ILE A 2 -1.64 12.49 2.87
N LEU A 3 -2.46 13.03 1.97
CA LEU A 3 -2.24 14.34 1.35
C LEU A 3 -2.11 15.45 2.39
N PHE A 4 -3.10 15.59 3.26
CA PHE A 4 -3.08 16.61 4.30
C PHE A 4 -2.02 16.35 5.37
N GLY A 5 -1.71 15.09 5.66
CA GLY A 5 -0.66 14.71 6.59
C GLY A 5 0.72 15.19 6.15
N PHE A 6 1.11 14.95 4.91
CA PHE A 6 2.37 15.45 4.37
C PHE A 6 2.40 16.94 4.17
N LEU A 7 1.32 17.53 3.59
CA LEU A 7 1.25 18.96 3.32
C LEU A 7 1.29 19.80 4.61
N LEU A 8 0.35 19.57 5.51
CA LEU A 8 0.26 20.33 6.75
C LEU A 8 1.40 19.96 7.71
N GLY A 9 1.74 18.66 7.82
CA GLY A 9 2.82 18.20 8.67
C GLY A 9 4.18 18.78 8.26
N GLY A 10 4.47 18.84 6.96
CA GLY A 10 5.71 19.42 6.43
C GLY A 10 5.86 20.91 6.77
N TRP A 11 4.87 21.72 6.41
CA TRP A 11 4.91 23.17 6.65
C TRP A 11 4.81 23.54 8.13
N LEU A 12 3.94 22.88 8.90
CA LEU A 12 3.84 23.12 10.34
C LEU A 12 5.14 22.74 11.04
N ASN A 13 5.78 21.64 10.62
CA ASN A 13 7.08 21.27 11.19
C ASN A 13 8.17 22.28 10.88
N GLU A 14 8.19 22.85 9.67
CA GLU A 14 9.17 23.83 9.25
C GLU A 14 9.07 25.15 10.03
N PHE A 15 7.85 25.66 10.22
CA PHE A 15 7.64 26.95 10.90
C PHE A 15 7.56 26.87 12.43
N PHE A 16 6.97 25.81 12.95
CA PHE A 16 6.61 25.70 14.39
C PHE A 16 7.19 24.48 15.09
N GLY A 17 7.86 23.60 14.35
CA GLY A 17 8.41 22.35 14.86
C GLY A 17 7.36 21.24 15.01
N TRP A 18 7.85 20.01 15.15
CA TRP A 18 7.05 18.80 15.11
C TRP A 18 5.96 18.69 16.21
N ARG A 19 6.20 19.27 17.39
CA ARG A 19 5.22 19.23 18.50
C ARG A 19 3.94 19.98 18.15
N VAL A 20 4.08 21.18 17.57
CA VAL A 20 2.95 21.99 17.13
C VAL A 20 2.26 21.33 15.96
N ALA A 21 2.99 20.75 15.02
CA ALA A 21 2.43 20.02 13.91
C ALA A 21 1.52 18.88 14.39
N PHE A 22 1.94 18.08 15.38
CA PHE A 22 1.11 17.02 15.96
C PHE A 22 -0.16 17.57 16.64
N MET A 23 -0.03 18.66 17.40
CA MET A 23 -1.18 19.27 18.09
C MET A 23 -2.22 19.79 17.09
N VAL A 24 -1.79 20.52 16.05
CA VAL A 24 -2.67 21.12 15.05
C VAL A 24 -3.35 20.06 14.19
N VAL A 25 -2.63 19.03 13.76
CA VAL A 25 -3.22 17.95 12.95
C VAL A 25 -4.08 17.00 13.77
N GLY A 26 -3.78 16.82 15.06
CA GLY A 26 -4.55 15.95 15.94
C GLY A 26 -5.85 16.56 16.46
N LEU A 27 -5.88 17.89 16.70
CA LEU A 27 -7.04 18.58 17.25
C LEU A 27 -8.33 18.38 16.45
N PRO A 28 -8.36 18.49 15.11
CA PRO A 28 -9.55 18.21 14.31
C PRO A 28 -10.10 16.79 14.51
N GLY A 29 -9.24 15.80 14.77
CA GLY A 29 -9.66 14.42 15.07
C GLY A 29 -10.47 14.32 16.35
N ILE A 30 -10.10 15.06 17.40
CA ILE A 30 -10.84 15.12 18.66
C ILE A 30 -12.19 15.79 18.43
N LEU A 31 -12.23 16.91 17.70
CA LEU A 31 -13.47 17.60 17.38
C LEU A 31 -14.42 16.72 16.56
N LEU A 32 -13.90 15.99 15.57
CA LEU A 32 -14.67 15.02 14.80
C LEU A 32 -15.20 13.87 15.67
N ALA A 33 -14.42 13.36 16.61
CA ALA A 33 -14.86 12.29 17.52
C ALA A 33 -16.03 12.77 18.40
N ILE A 34 -15.98 14.01 18.91
CA ILE A 34 -17.06 14.61 19.66
C ILE A 34 -18.30 14.80 18.77
N LEU A 35 -18.12 15.33 17.56
CA LEU A 35 -19.20 15.52 16.59
C LEU A 35 -19.89 14.21 16.24
N VAL A 36 -19.13 13.16 15.91
CA VAL A 36 -19.65 11.82 15.62
C VAL A 36 -20.45 11.28 16.80
N ARG A 37 -19.93 11.41 18.03
CA ARG A 37 -20.63 10.96 19.23
C ARG A 37 -21.96 11.70 19.47
N MET A 38 -22.03 12.98 19.07
CA MET A 38 -23.23 13.80 19.27
C MET A 38 -24.26 13.63 18.16
N THR A 39 -23.83 13.29 16.94
CA THR A 39 -24.69 13.29 15.74
C THR A 39 -25.07 11.90 15.24
N ILE A 40 -24.25 10.88 15.50
CA ILE A 40 -24.47 9.54 14.99
C ILE A 40 -24.96 8.63 16.13
N ALA A 41 -26.22 8.20 16.04
CA ALA A 41 -26.74 7.14 16.89
C ALA A 41 -26.15 5.79 16.45
N GLU A 42 -25.77 4.94 17.41
CA GLU A 42 -25.28 3.61 17.10
C GLU A 42 -26.40 2.79 16.42
N PRO A 43 -26.20 2.32 15.17
CA PRO A 43 -27.24 1.56 14.49
C PRO A 43 -27.47 0.22 15.21
N PRO A 44 -28.74 -0.20 15.37
CA PRO A 44 -29.02 -1.52 15.96
C PRO A 44 -28.28 -2.62 15.22
N ARG A 45 -27.65 -3.52 15.97
CA ARG A 45 -26.89 -4.64 15.40
C ARG A 45 -27.80 -5.50 14.52
N GLY A 46 -27.38 -5.79 13.29
CA GLY A 46 -28.12 -6.65 12.35
C GLY A 46 -29.06 -5.90 11.39
N LEU A 47 -29.19 -4.59 11.44
CA LEU A 47 -30.06 -3.82 10.54
C LEU A 47 -29.61 -3.89 9.06
N ALA A 48 -28.31 -3.98 8.81
CA ALA A 48 -27.76 -4.14 7.45
C ALA A 48 -27.89 -5.59 6.92
N ASP A 49 -27.92 -6.56 7.83
CA ASP A 49 -28.15 -7.96 7.51
C ASP A 49 -29.62 -8.27 7.82
N GLN A 50 -30.52 -8.10 6.85
CA GLN A 50 -31.90 -8.61 6.92
C GLN A 50 -31.97 -10.16 7.01
N ARG A 51 -30.87 -10.80 7.37
CA ARG A 51 -30.77 -12.24 7.59
C ARG A 51 -30.63 -12.50 9.07
N GLN A 52 -31.55 -13.32 9.59
CA GLN A 52 -31.43 -13.94 10.89
C GLN A 52 -30.00 -14.48 11.05
N ALA A 53 -29.35 -14.11 12.14
CA ALA A 53 -28.05 -14.65 12.53
C ALA A 53 -28.17 -16.17 12.68
N SER A 54 -27.98 -16.88 11.58
CA SER A 54 -27.75 -18.32 11.62
C SER A 54 -26.43 -18.54 12.34
N ALA A 55 -26.46 -19.28 13.42
CA ALA A 55 -25.46 -19.36 14.50
C ALA A 55 -24.12 -20.02 14.15
N ALA A 56 -23.78 -20.26 12.90
CA ALA A 56 -22.49 -20.81 12.50
C ALA A 56 -21.62 -19.72 11.85
N THR A 57 -20.79 -19.08 12.67
CA THR A 57 -19.67 -18.28 12.17
C THR A 57 -18.58 -19.22 11.67
N ASP A 58 -18.15 -19.04 10.41
CA ASP A 58 -17.00 -19.77 9.90
C ASP A 58 -15.78 -19.52 10.78
N SER A 59 -15.12 -20.60 11.21
CA SER A 59 -13.95 -20.53 12.06
C SER A 59 -12.82 -19.79 11.29
N PHE A 60 -12.04 -18.97 12.00
CA PHE A 60 -10.83 -18.36 11.44
C PHE A 60 -9.95 -19.39 10.73
N LYS A 61 -9.80 -20.59 11.32
CA LYS A 61 -9.01 -21.67 10.75
C LYS A 61 -9.59 -22.15 9.42
N SER A 62 -10.92 -22.31 9.30
CA SER A 62 -11.53 -22.76 8.05
C SER A 62 -11.33 -21.77 6.91
N VAL A 63 -11.40 -20.46 7.20
CA VAL A 63 -11.13 -19.42 6.21
C VAL A 63 -9.66 -19.41 5.81
N LEU A 64 -8.75 -19.55 6.77
CA LEU A 64 -7.31 -19.61 6.52
C LEU A 64 -6.96 -20.83 5.66
N ASP A 65 -7.46 -22.03 6.02
CA ASP A 65 -7.21 -23.28 5.29
C ASP A 65 -7.75 -23.19 3.86
N LEU A 66 -8.95 -22.62 3.67
CA LEU A 66 -9.53 -22.37 2.36
C LEU A 66 -8.65 -21.46 1.51
N LEU A 67 -8.28 -20.29 2.04
CA LEU A 67 -7.43 -19.34 1.34
C LEU A 67 -6.05 -19.93 1.01
N TRP A 68 -5.46 -20.65 1.97
CA TRP A 68 -4.14 -21.25 1.77
C TRP A 68 -4.13 -22.43 0.81
N SER A 69 -5.27 -23.11 0.63
CA SER A 69 -5.44 -24.14 -0.42
C SER A 69 -5.40 -23.56 -1.82
N ARG A 70 -5.79 -22.28 -2.00
CA ARG A 70 -5.86 -21.59 -3.30
C ARG A 70 -4.47 -21.07 -3.71
N ARG A 71 -3.96 -21.56 -4.83
CA ARG A 71 -2.65 -21.14 -5.34
C ARG A 71 -2.63 -19.66 -5.72
N SER A 72 -3.73 -19.16 -6.31
CA SER A 72 -3.86 -17.74 -6.64
C SER A 72 -3.75 -16.85 -5.42
N PHE A 73 -4.37 -17.22 -4.28
CA PHE A 73 -4.27 -16.44 -3.04
C PHE A 73 -2.83 -16.39 -2.52
N ARG A 74 -2.12 -17.51 -2.46
CA ARG A 74 -0.73 -17.55 -1.96
C ARG A 74 0.20 -16.63 -2.77
N TYR A 75 0.12 -16.72 -4.10
CA TYR A 75 0.92 -15.87 -4.97
C TYR A 75 0.47 -14.41 -4.91
N MET A 76 -0.82 -14.14 -4.88
CA MET A 76 -1.37 -12.79 -4.73
C MET A 76 -0.95 -12.15 -3.41
N ALA A 77 -1.07 -12.87 -2.30
CA ALA A 77 -0.66 -12.39 -0.98
C ALA A 77 0.84 -12.10 -0.92
N ALA A 78 1.68 -12.96 -1.51
CA ALA A 78 3.12 -12.71 -1.64
C ALA A 78 3.40 -11.47 -2.50
N GLY A 79 2.76 -11.33 -3.67
CA GLY A 79 2.89 -10.14 -4.50
C GLY A 79 2.48 -8.87 -3.79
N ALA A 80 1.34 -8.89 -3.10
CA ALA A 80 0.84 -7.77 -2.31
C ALA A 80 1.77 -7.44 -1.13
N ALA A 81 2.35 -8.46 -0.47
CA ALA A 81 3.30 -8.27 0.63
C ALA A 81 4.59 -7.59 0.16
N PHE A 82 5.16 -7.98 -0.99
CA PHE A 82 6.33 -7.32 -1.55
C PHE A 82 6.03 -5.90 -2.03
N ASN A 83 4.82 -5.65 -2.57
CA ASN A 83 4.40 -4.28 -2.91
C ASN A 83 4.24 -3.43 -1.65
N ALA A 84 3.57 -3.95 -0.64
CA ALA A 84 3.42 -3.28 0.66
C ALA A 84 4.79 -3.02 1.33
N PHE A 85 5.74 -3.96 1.23
CA PHE A 85 7.13 -3.79 1.69
C PHE A 85 7.77 -2.54 1.05
N ALA A 86 7.74 -2.44 -0.27
CA ALA A 86 8.27 -1.28 -0.97
C ALA A 86 7.53 0.01 -0.60
N GLY A 87 6.19 -0.03 -0.46
CA GLY A 87 5.36 1.12 -0.15
C GLY A 87 5.55 1.70 1.23
N TYR A 88 5.49 0.87 2.22
CA TYR A 88 5.74 1.33 3.58
C TYR A 88 7.18 1.79 3.76
N SER A 89 8.16 1.13 3.11
CA SER A 89 9.54 1.60 3.12
C SER A 89 9.68 2.96 2.46
N THR A 90 9.09 3.15 1.28
CA THR A 90 9.07 4.46 0.60
C THR A 90 8.41 5.52 1.47
N ALA A 91 7.23 5.24 2.06
CA ALA A 91 6.52 6.19 2.90
C ALA A 91 7.31 6.61 4.14
N ASN A 92 8.05 5.68 4.76
CA ASN A 92 8.83 5.95 5.96
C ASN A 92 10.18 6.63 5.68
N TRP A 93 10.86 6.26 4.59
CA TRP A 93 12.23 6.69 4.34
C TRP A 93 12.39 7.81 3.30
N SER A 94 11.36 8.10 2.47
CA SER A 94 11.47 9.15 1.44
C SER A 94 11.84 10.51 2.01
N ALA A 95 11.24 10.91 3.12
CA ALA A 95 11.57 12.20 3.74
C ALA A 95 13.04 12.25 4.16
N SER A 96 13.52 11.20 4.82
CA SER A 96 14.94 11.11 5.22
C SER A 96 15.89 11.07 4.02
N PHE A 97 15.52 10.36 2.95
CA PHE A 97 16.29 10.31 1.72
C PHE A 97 16.44 11.70 1.07
N PHE A 98 15.33 12.41 0.84
CA PHE A 98 15.37 13.72 0.21
C PHE A 98 16.08 14.78 1.08
N ILE A 99 15.94 14.71 2.40
CA ILE A 99 16.62 15.62 3.31
C ILE A 99 18.12 15.31 3.35
N ARG A 100 18.52 14.03 3.47
CA ARG A 100 19.95 13.66 3.62
C ARG A 100 20.72 13.78 2.30
N SER A 101 20.18 13.28 1.19
CA SER A 101 20.90 13.25 -0.10
C SER A 101 20.72 14.51 -0.92
N HIS A 102 19.66 15.31 -0.69
CA HIS A 102 19.36 16.48 -1.51
C HIS A 102 19.19 17.79 -0.74
N GLY A 103 19.23 17.78 0.60
CA GLY A 103 19.14 18.99 1.42
C GLY A 103 17.79 19.71 1.36
N MET A 104 16.69 19.02 1.02
CA MET A 104 15.37 19.64 0.91
C MET A 104 14.81 20.08 2.26
N SER A 105 14.06 21.19 2.28
CA SER A 105 13.29 21.61 3.45
C SER A 105 12.07 20.71 3.70
N THR A 106 11.60 20.66 4.94
CA THR A 106 10.46 19.79 5.30
C THR A 106 9.13 20.26 4.69
N GLY A 107 8.93 21.57 4.53
CA GLY A 107 7.70 22.13 3.95
C GLY A 107 7.60 21.87 2.46
N GLU A 108 8.69 22.17 1.72
CA GLU A 108 8.75 21.90 0.29
C GLU A 108 8.58 20.40 0.00
N LEU A 109 9.32 19.56 0.70
CA LEU A 109 9.22 18.12 0.58
C LEU A 109 7.81 17.60 0.94
N GLY A 110 7.20 18.14 2.00
CA GLY A 110 5.82 17.82 2.38
C GLY A 110 4.83 18.09 1.26
N THR A 111 5.00 19.19 0.51
CA THR A 111 4.18 19.52 -0.66
C THR A 111 4.34 18.48 -1.77
N TRP A 112 5.57 18.14 -2.14
CA TRP A 112 5.84 17.16 -3.17
C TRP A 112 5.33 15.75 -2.79
N LEU A 113 5.59 15.30 -1.56
CA LEU A 113 5.11 13.99 -1.10
C LEU A 113 3.58 13.95 -1.00
N ALA A 114 2.91 15.05 -0.63
CA ALA A 114 1.46 15.16 -0.67
C ALA A 114 0.91 14.98 -2.09
N LEU A 115 1.54 15.58 -3.09
CA LEU A 115 1.16 15.41 -4.50
C LEU A 115 1.42 13.99 -4.99
N ILE A 116 2.61 13.45 -4.77
CA ILE A 116 3.01 12.13 -5.29
C ILE A 116 2.25 11.01 -4.57
N MET A 117 2.28 10.97 -3.24
CA MET A 117 1.65 9.88 -2.49
C MET A 117 0.13 10.10 -2.28
N GLY A 118 -0.31 11.36 -2.15
CA GLY A 118 -1.70 11.70 -1.96
C GLY A 118 -2.49 11.74 -3.26
N VAL A 119 -2.16 12.67 -4.16
CA VAL A 119 -2.92 12.88 -5.41
C VAL A 119 -2.67 11.75 -6.40
N CYS A 120 -1.39 11.50 -6.77
CA CYS A 120 -1.09 10.44 -7.75
C CYS A 120 -1.50 9.06 -7.20
N GLY A 121 -1.29 8.81 -5.90
CA GLY A 121 -1.75 7.57 -5.27
C GLY A 121 -3.26 7.38 -5.32
N ALA A 122 -4.06 8.43 -5.08
CA ALA A 122 -5.51 8.37 -5.19
C ALA A 122 -5.98 8.11 -6.64
N ILE A 123 -5.36 8.79 -7.61
CA ILE A 123 -5.62 8.54 -9.03
C ILE A 123 -5.30 7.09 -9.38
N GLY A 124 -4.16 6.57 -8.90
CA GLY A 124 -3.74 5.18 -9.13
C GLY A 124 -4.72 4.15 -8.59
N VAL A 125 -5.22 4.34 -7.36
CA VAL A 125 -6.26 3.46 -6.76
C VAL A 125 -7.53 3.49 -7.60
N PHE A 126 -8.00 4.70 -7.96
CA PHE A 126 -9.22 4.88 -8.74
C PHE A 126 -9.11 4.24 -10.13
N LEU A 127 -8.07 4.59 -10.88
CA LEU A 127 -7.84 4.03 -12.21
C LEU A 127 -7.61 2.52 -12.15
N GLY A 128 -6.86 2.06 -11.13
CA GLY A 128 -6.61 0.64 -10.90
C GLY A 128 -7.90 -0.16 -10.71
N GLY A 129 -8.88 0.36 -9.96
CA GLY A 129 -10.19 -0.26 -9.80
C GLY A 129 -10.99 -0.25 -11.09
N VAL A 130 -11.19 0.92 -11.71
CA VAL A 130 -11.99 1.08 -12.94
C VAL A 130 -11.44 0.23 -14.09
N LEU A 131 -10.13 0.25 -14.31
CA LEU A 131 -9.50 -0.52 -15.39
C LEU A 131 -9.58 -2.02 -15.12
N ALA A 132 -9.36 -2.43 -13.86
CA ALA A 132 -9.48 -3.84 -13.50
C ALA A 132 -10.89 -4.37 -13.73
N ASP A 133 -11.92 -3.67 -13.27
CA ASP A 133 -13.31 -4.09 -13.44
C ASP A 133 -13.69 -4.16 -14.92
N ARG A 134 -13.27 -3.17 -15.71
CA ARG A 134 -13.53 -3.14 -17.15
C ARG A 134 -12.89 -4.32 -17.88
N PHE A 135 -11.62 -4.61 -17.60
CA PHE A 135 -10.93 -5.71 -18.26
C PHE A 135 -11.29 -7.08 -17.68
N ALA A 136 -11.57 -7.16 -16.37
CA ALA A 136 -12.00 -8.39 -15.71
C ALA A 136 -13.41 -8.85 -16.16
N ALA A 137 -14.19 -7.99 -16.77
CA ALA A 137 -15.43 -8.40 -17.43
C ALA A 137 -15.19 -9.41 -18.55
N ALA A 138 -14.08 -9.27 -19.29
CA ALA A 138 -13.67 -10.21 -20.33
C ALA A 138 -12.84 -11.37 -19.77
N ASP A 139 -11.92 -11.10 -18.87
CA ASP A 139 -11.07 -12.13 -18.24
C ASP A 139 -10.70 -11.74 -16.81
N LYS A 140 -11.13 -12.53 -15.83
CA LYS A 140 -10.87 -12.33 -14.40
C LYS A 140 -9.38 -12.23 -14.03
N ARG A 141 -8.49 -12.75 -14.85
CA ARG A 141 -7.04 -12.65 -14.64
C ARG A 141 -6.52 -11.20 -14.63
N TRP A 142 -7.28 -10.26 -15.19
CA TRP A 142 -6.91 -8.84 -15.18
C TRP A 142 -6.84 -8.23 -13.77
N TYR A 143 -7.53 -8.78 -12.78
CA TYR A 143 -7.32 -8.39 -11.38
C TYR A 143 -5.89 -8.59 -10.91
N MET A 144 -5.12 -9.48 -11.54
CA MET A 144 -3.72 -9.72 -11.22
C MET A 144 -2.75 -9.19 -12.29
N TRP A 145 -3.13 -9.22 -13.57
CA TRP A 145 -2.27 -8.68 -14.62
C TRP A 145 -2.10 -7.16 -14.53
N LEU A 146 -3.13 -6.43 -14.11
CA LEU A 146 -3.04 -4.98 -13.97
C LEU A 146 -2.06 -4.57 -12.85
N PRO A 147 -2.11 -5.13 -11.63
CA PRO A 147 -1.05 -4.94 -10.63
C PRO A 147 0.33 -5.37 -11.11
N ALA A 148 0.46 -6.50 -11.80
CA ALA A 148 1.74 -6.93 -12.35
C ALA A 148 2.33 -5.90 -13.34
N LEU A 149 1.50 -5.43 -14.27
CA LEU A 149 1.89 -4.42 -15.25
C LEU A 149 2.31 -3.11 -14.56
N SER A 150 1.55 -2.66 -13.56
CA SER A 150 1.89 -1.45 -12.80
C SER A 150 3.22 -1.58 -12.06
N CYS A 151 3.52 -2.75 -11.50
CA CYS A 151 4.82 -3.02 -10.89
C CYS A 151 5.95 -2.91 -11.93
N PHE A 152 5.86 -3.61 -13.06
CA PHE A 152 6.91 -3.57 -14.09
C PHE A 152 7.07 -2.20 -14.75
N LEU A 153 5.99 -1.44 -14.89
CA LEU A 153 6.07 -0.06 -15.39
C LEU A 153 6.72 0.90 -14.37
N SER A 154 6.62 0.61 -13.08
CA SER A 154 7.21 1.45 -12.02
C SER A 154 8.72 1.27 -11.92
N VAL A 155 9.24 0.05 -12.07
CA VAL A 155 10.67 -0.28 -11.84
C VAL A 155 11.64 0.58 -12.65
N PRO A 156 11.45 0.81 -13.98
CA PRO A 156 12.36 1.63 -14.77
C PRO A 156 12.47 3.09 -14.30
N PHE A 157 11.45 3.60 -13.60
CA PHE A 157 11.45 4.94 -13.04
C PHE A 157 11.99 4.96 -11.61
N MET A 158 11.81 3.88 -10.84
CA MET A 158 12.31 3.80 -9.46
C MET A 158 13.83 3.82 -9.38
N VAL A 159 14.51 3.13 -10.27
CA VAL A 159 15.99 3.10 -10.27
C VAL A 159 16.57 4.50 -10.49
N PRO A 160 16.18 5.26 -11.52
CA PRO A 160 16.66 6.63 -11.72
C PRO A 160 16.30 7.60 -10.60
N VAL A 161 15.21 7.39 -9.84
CA VAL A 161 14.89 8.22 -8.66
C VAL A 161 16.07 8.27 -7.70
N TYR A 162 16.66 7.10 -7.41
CA TYR A 162 17.78 6.98 -6.46
C TYR A 162 19.13 7.31 -7.08
N LEU A 163 19.23 7.44 -8.38
CA LEU A 163 20.46 7.82 -9.09
C LEU A 163 20.48 9.29 -9.52
N ALA A 164 19.38 10.02 -9.34
CA ALA A 164 19.26 11.40 -9.75
C ALA A 164 20.18 12.33 -8.95
N ASP A 165 20.84 13.25 -9.67
CA ASP A 165 21.73 14.24 -9.06
C ASP A 165 20.96 15.39 -8.40
N THR A 166 19.72 15.65 -8.83
CA THR A 166 18.91 16.75 -8.31
C THR A 166 17.61 16.25 -7.68
N ALA A 167 17.18 16.91 -6.60
CA ALA A 167 15.93 16.62 -5.92
C ALA A 167 14.72 16.64 -6.85
N TYR A 168 14.62 17.66 -7.70
CA TYR A 168 13.49 17.82 -8.61
C TYR A 168 13.41 16.72 -9.67
N THR A 169 14.55 16.28 -10.20
CA THR A 169 14.58 15.13 -11.12
C THR A 169 14.08 13.86 -10.41
N ALA A 170 14.56 13.62 -9.19
CA ALA A 170 14.09 12.47 -8.39
C ALA A 170 12.58 12.54 -8.09
N LEU A 171 12.06 13.72 -7.75
CA LEU A 171 10.64 13.94 -7.48
C LEU A 171 9.78 13.74 -8.72
N LEU A 172 10.18 14.29 -9.87
CA LEU A 172 9.46 14.12 -11.14
C LEU A 172 9.42 12.63 -11.56
N LEU A 173 10.55 11.93 -11.44
CA LEU A 173 10.61 10.49 -11.71
C LEU A 173 9.73 9.68 -10.75
N SER A 174 9.56 10.14 -9.51
CA SER A 174 8.72 9.49 -8.49
C SER A 174 7.21 9.58 -8.78
N ILE A 175 6.77 10.46 -9.69
CA ILE A 175 5.35 10.59 -10.08
C ILE A 175 4.83 9.28 -10.68
N VAL A 176 5.61 8.64 -11.54
CA VAL A 176 5.20 7.40 -12.22
C VAL A 176 5.04 6.24 -11.23
N PRO A 177 6.02 5.90 -10.37
CA PRO A 177 5.81 4.94 -9.30
C PRO A 177 4.67 5.33 -8.36
N GLY A 178 4.56 6.61 -7.99
CA GLY A 178 3.49 7.12 -7.14
C GLY A 178 2.08 6.85 -7.70
N LEU A 179 1.92 6.97 -9.01
CA LEU A 179 0.67 6.68 -9.70
C LEU A 179 0.33 5.18 -9.68
N PHE A 180 1.31 4.32 -9.93
CA PHE A 180 1.08 2.88 -10.09
C PHE A 180 1.12 2.09 -8.78
N PHE A 181 1.69 2.65 -7.73
CA PHE A 181 2.01 1.96 -6.50
C PHE A 181 0.80 1.33 -5.80
N ASN A 182 -0.34 2.02 -5.80
CA ASN A 182 -1.55 1.59 -5.07
C ASN A 182 -2.57 0.83 -5.93
N VAL A 183 -2.28 0.58 -7.21
CA VAL A 183 -3.17 -0.14 -8.14
C VAL A 183 -3.56 -1.52 -7.62
N TYR A 184 -2.68 -2.19 -6.88
CA TYR A 184 -2.90 -3.55 -6.39
C TYR A 184 -3.96 -3.66 -5.28
N VAL A 185 -4.19 -2.60 -4.50
CA VAL A 185 -4.98 -2.68 -3.25
C VAL A 185 -6.41 -3.15 -3.51
N GLY A 186 -7.15 -2.42 -4.36
CA GLY A 186 -8.53 -2.79 -4.71
C GLY A 186 -8.61 -4.17 -5.37
N ASN A 187 -7.67 -4.46 -6.27
CA ASN A 187 -7.63 -5.71 -7.03
C ASN A 187 -7.39 -6.94 -6.16
N THR A 188 -6.52 -6.83 -5.16
CA THR A 188 -6.25 -7.94 -4.23
C THR A 188 -7.42 -8.16 -3.26
N ILE A 189 -8.08 -7.09 -2.79
CA ILE A 189 -9.27 -7.21 -1.95
C ILE A 189 -10.41 -7.84 -2.73
N ALA A 190 -10.71 -7.35 -3.93
CA ALA A 190 -11.75 -7.90 -4.79
C ALA A 190 -11.51 -9.39 -5.10
N SER A 191 -10.26 -9.73 -5.43
CA SER A 191 -9.89 -11.13 -5.70
C SER A 191 -10.00 -12.00 -4.44
N THR A 192 -9.59 -11.51 -3.28
CA THR A 192 -9.74 -12.25 -2.01
C THR A 192 -11.20 -12.53 -1.70
N HIS A 193 -12.08 -11.53 -1.91
CA HIS A 193 -13.53 -11.70 -1.73
C HIS A 193 -14.15 -12.66 -2.73
N GLY A 194 -13.62 -12.75 -3.96
CA GLY A 194 -14.06 -13.68 -4.96
C GLY A 194 -13.62 -15.14 -4.75
N LEU A 195 -12.69 -15.39 -3.83
CA LEU A 195 -12.21 -16.73 -3.47
C LEU A 195 -12.95 -17.35 -2.29
N VAL A 196 -13.80 -16.60 -1.61
CA VAL A 196 -14.48 -17.01 -0.38
C VAL A 196 -15.96 -16.64 -0.41
N GLY A 197 -16.80 -17.40 0.33
CA GLY A 197 -18.21 -17.08 0.51
C GLY A 197 -18.44 -15.75 1.23
N LEU A 198 -19.64 -15.18 1.09
CA LEU A 198 -20.01 -13.86 1.61
C LEU A 198 -19.68 -13.68 3.11
N ARG A 199 -19.92 -14.71 3.93
CA ARG A 199 -19.69 -14.66 5.39
C ARG A 199 -18.21 -14.63 5.77
N MET A 200 -17.33 -15.14 4.90
CA MET A 200 -15.91 -15.27 5.14
C MET A 200 -15.13 -13.99 4.74
N ARG A 201 -15.73 -13.06 4.01
CA ARG A 201 -15.04 -11.90 3.40
C ARG A 201 -14.31 -11.02 4.42
N ALA A 202 -14.95 -10.74 5.56
CA ALA A 202 -14.33 -9.91 6.60
C ALA A 202 -13.07 -10.59 7.17
N THR A 203 -13.15 -11.88 7.50
CA THR A 203 -12.02 -12.66 7.99
C THR A 203 -10.93 -12.82 6.93
N ALA A 204 -11.32 -13.04 5.67
CA ALA A 204 -10.37 -13.14 4.55
C ALA A 204 -9.61 -11.83 4.32
N SER A 205 -10.29 -10.68 4.41
CA SER A 205 -9.63 -9.37 4.35
C SER A 205 -8.69 -9.16 5.53
N ALA A 206 -9.09 -9.57 6.74
CA ALA A 206 -8.24 -9.46 7.92
C ALA A 206 -6.95 -10.29 7.76
N ILE A 207 -7.04 -11.51 7.22
CA ILE A 207 -5.89 -12.38 6.94
C ILE A 207 -4.97 -11.71 5.89
N LEU A 208 -5.53 -11.18 4.80
CA LEU A 208 -4.75 -10.48 3.77
C LEU A 208 -4.01 -9.29 4.38
N PHE A 209 -4.72 -8.39 5.07
CA PHE A 209 -4.10 -7.21 5.69
C PHE A 209 -3.10 -7.55 6.77
N PHE A 210 -3.30 -8.64 7.52
CA PHE A 210 -2.32 -9.13 8.48
C PHE A 210 -0.99 -9.47 7.81
N ILE A 211 -1.05 -10.22 6.69
CA ILE A 211 0.13 -10.56 5.89
C ILE A 211 0.82 -9.28 5.37
N LEU A 212 0.04 -8.35 4.79
CA LEU A 212 0.58 -7.10 4.23
C LEU A 212 1.24 -6.24 5.31
N ASN A 213 0.67 -6.16 6.51
CA ASN A 213 1.22 -5.33 7.57
C ASN A 213 2.46 -5.95 8.22
N ILE A 214 2.49 -7.27 8.46
CA ILE A 214 3.69 -7.91 9.02
C ILE A 214 4.87 -7.78 8.04
N PHE A 215 4.69 -8.15 6.78
CA PHE A 215 5.78 -8.11 5.80
C PHE A 215 6.02 -6.69 5.27
N GLY A 216 4.96 -5.92 5.03
CA GLY A 216 5.08 -4.58 4.51
C GLY A 216 5.57 -3.59 5.56
N LEU A 217 4.74 -3.31 6.56
CA LEU A 217 5.04 -2.30 7.58
C LEU A 217 6.11 -2.77 8.58
N GLY A 218 6.09 -4.05 8.94
CA GLY A 218 7.07 -4.62 9.87
C GLY A 218 8.45 -4.79 9.23
N ALA A 219 8.55 -5.64 8.20
CA ALA A 219 9.84 -5.99 7.62
C ALA A 219 10.39 -4.91 6.67
N GLY A 220 9.53 -4.18 5.94
CA GLY A 220 9.97 -3.24 4.91
C GLY A 220 10.88 -2.12 5.43
N PRO A 221 10.37 -1.19 6.25
CA PRO A 221 11.18 -0.09 6.77
C PRO A 221 12.37 -0.55 7.58
N TRP A 222 12.21 -1.64 8.35
CA TRP A 222 13.28 -2.24 9.13
C TRP A 222 14.44 -2.74 8.25
N SER A 223 14.14 -3.45 7.14
CA SER A 223 15.17 -3.97 6.23
C SER A 223 15.94 -2.84 5.54
N VAL A 224 15.24 -1.76 5.14
CA VAL A 224 15.90 -0.58 4.55
C VAL A 224 16.81 0.10 5.57
N GLY A 225 16.36 0.28 6.81
CA GLY A 225 17.18 0.84 7.88
C GLY A 225 18.40 -0.02 8.18
N LEU A 226 18.20 -1.34 8.35
CA LEU A 226 19.29 -2.27 8.61
C LEU A 226 20.34 -2.26 7.48
N LEU A 227 19.89 -2.29 6.22
CA LEU A 227 20.83 -2.23 5.10
C LEU A 227 21.54 -0.88 5.03
N SER A 228 20.84 0.22 5.32
CA SER A 228 21.45 1.55 5.42
C SER A 228 22.56 1.58 6.46
N ASP A 229 22.31 1.05 7.68
CA ASP A 229 23.30 1.00 8.77
C ASP A 229 24.52 0.13 8.39
N LEU A 230 24.29 -1.00 7.71
CA LEU A 230 25.38 -1.86 7.22
C LEU A 230 26.23 -1.19 6.13
N LEU A 231 25.65 -0.31 5.34
CA LEU A 231 26.34 0.42 4.27
C LEU A 231 27.00 1.73 4.76
N GLU A 232 26.60 2.24 5.93
CA GLU A 232 27.09 3.51 6.47
C GLU A 232 28.63 3.60 6.57
N PRO A 233 29.37 2.57 7.03
CA PRO A 233 30.84 2.64 7.11
C PRO A 233 31.53 2.87 5.77
N SER A 234 30.88 2.48 4.65
CA SER A 234 31.44 2.61 3.30
C SER A 234 30.89 3.77 2.48
N LEU A 235 29.61 4.14 2.71
CA LEU A 235 28.89 5.10 1.89
C LEU A 235 28.48 6.38 2.66
N GLY A 236 28.64 6.40 3.97
CA GLY A 236 28.31 7.55 4.81
C GLY A 236 26.85 8.00 4.63
N ALA A 237 26.63 9.29 4.36
CA ALA A 237 25.30 9.88 4.20
C ALA A 237 24.46 9.27 3.05
N GLU A 238 25.12 8.67 2.05
CA GLU A 238 24.45 8.05 0.88
C GLU A 238 24.02 6.60 1.13
N SER A 239 24.28 6.04 2.31
CA SER A 239 23.92 4.67 2.68
C SER A 239 22.43 4.38 2.52
N LEU A 240 21.56 5.30 2.96
CA LEU A 240 20.11 5.17 2.84
C LEU A 240 19.65 5.14 1.38
N ARG A 241 20.22 6.01 0.54
CA ARG A 241 19.97 6.07 -0.90
C ARG A 241 20.23 4.72 -1.55
N HIS A 242 21.39 4.11 -1.27
CA HIS A 242 21.75 2.80 -1.82
C HIS A 242 20.91 1.66 -1.24
N ALA A 243 20.57 1.71 0.04
CA ALA A 243 19.66 0.72 0.63
C ALA A 243 18.29 0.72 -0.05
N MET A 244 17.71 1.90 -0.32
CA MET A 244 16.46 2.05 -1.05
C MET A 244 16.61 1.60 -2.51
N LEU A 245 17.70 1.96 -3.19
CA LEU A 245 18.00 1.56 -4.56
C LEU A 245 18.04 0.03 -4.74
N TYR A 246 18.64 -0.68 -3.80
CA TYR A 246 18.78 -2.15 -3.92
C TYR A 246 17.50 -2.88 -3.55
N LEU A 247 16.83 -2.48 -2.48
CA LEU A 247 15.70 -3.22 -1.94
C LEU A 247 14.38 -2.92 -2.65
N LEU A 248 14.08 -1.66 -2.95
CA LEU A 248 12.73 -1.31 -3.38
C LEU A 248 12.42 -1.73 -4.83
N PRO A 249 13.28 -1.48 -5.83
CA PRO A 249 13.04 -1.99 -7.18
C PRO A 249 13.01 -3.52 -7.24
N ALA A 250 13.86 -4.19 -6.45
CA ALA A 250 13.86 -5.66 -6.34
C ALA A 250 12.54 -6.18 -5.76
N ALA A 251 12.05 -5.58 -4.67
CA ALA A 251 10.77 -5.94 -4.07
C ALA A 251 9.59 -5.73 -5.03
N VAL A 252 9.54 -4.59 -5.75
CA VAL A 252 8.48 -4.32 -6.73
C VAL A 252 8.56 -5.29 -7.91
N THR A 253 9.77 -5.66 -8.35
CA THR A 253 9.95 -6.67 -9.42
C THR A 253 9.41 -8.03 -8.96
N LEU A 254 9.76 -8.47 -7.75
CA LEU A 254 9.23 -9.72 -7.18
C LEU A 254 7.71 -9.66 -7.03
N SER A 255 7.16 -8.53 -6.59
CA SER A 255 5.72 -8.31 -6.54
C SER A 255 5.06 -8.56 -7.88
N GLY A 256 5.57 -7.94 -8.95
CA GLY A 256 5.08 -8.13 -10.32
C GLY A 256 5.11 -9.59 -10.75
N LEU A 257 6.22 -10.30 -10.50
CA LEU A 257 6.34 -11.73 -10.80
C LEU A 257 5.31 -12.58 -10.06
N PHE A 258 5.09 -12.32 -8.77
CA PHE A 258 4.09 -13.04 -7.98
C PHE A 258 2.66 -12.74 -8.46
N PHE A 259 2.34 -11.51 -8.88
CA PHE A 259 1.05 -11.21 -9.48
C PHE A 259 0.83 -11.94 -10.82
N VAL A 260 1.88 -12.07 -11.66
CA VAL A 260 1.80 -12.89 -12.88
C VAL A 260 1.53 -14.36 -12.54
N LEU A 261 2.19 -14.90 -11.52
CA LEU A 261 1.94 -16.27 -11.07
C LEU A 261 0.52 -16.45 -10.51
N ALA A 262 0.03 -15.47 -9.74
CA ALA A 262 -1.35 -15.46 -9.24
C ALA A 262 -2.36 -15.49 -10.38
N ALA A 263 -2.16 -14.68 -11.44
CA ALA A 263 -3.03 -14.63 -12.60
C ALA A 263 -3.20 -15.98 -13.28
N ARG A 264 -2.16 -16.82 -13.31
CA ARG A 264 -2.21 -18.15 -13.94
C ARG A 264 -3.21 -19.09 -13.26
N HIS A 265 -3.43 -18.93 -11.96
CA HIS A 265 -4.29 -19.81 -11.16
C HIS A 265 -5.66 -19.20 -10.84
N LEU A 266 -5.79 -17.87 -10.95
CA LEU A 266 -6.96 -17.12 -10.47
C LEU A 266 -8.28 -17.61 -11.09
N ARG A 267 -8.28 -17.89 -12.40
CA ARG A 267 -9.47 -18.28 -13.13
C ARG A 267 -10.03 -19.63 -12.65
N LYS A 268 -9.14 -20.60 -12.38
CA LYS A 268 -9.53 -21.90 -11.83
C LYS A 268 -10.02 -21.75 -10.40
N ASP A 269 -9.25 -21.03 -9.56
CA ASP A 269 -9.58 -20.88 -8.14
C ASP A 269 -10.89 -20.12 -7.92
N PHE A 270 -11.27 -19.20 -8.85
CA PHE A 270 -12.58 -18.54 -8.86
C PHE A 270 -13.73 -19.48 -9.24
N ALA A 271 -13.50 -20.40 -10.21
CA ALA A 271 -14.51 -21.37 -10.59
C ALA A 271 -14.78 -22.38 -9.47
N ASP A 272 -13.79 -22.66 -8.64
CA ASP A 272 -13.86 -23.58 -7.49
C ASP A 272 -14.26 -22.86 -6.18
N ALA A 273 -14.58 -21.55 -6.20
CA ALA A 273 -14.92 -20.79 -5.01
C ALA A 273 -16.29 -21.21 -4.45
N PRO A 274 -16.49 -21.22 -3.12
CA PRO A 274 -17.80 -21.49 -2.52
C PRO A 274 -18.75 -20.31 -2.77
N ASP A 275 -20.05 -20.62 -2.91
CA ASP A 275 -21.13 -19.63 -3.10
C ASP A 275 -21.33 -18.69 -1.88
#